data_4ac4f3b8a3667ce14383a6a09be7130d
#
_entry.id   4ac4f3b8a3667ce14383a6a09be7130d
#
_cell.length_a   1.000
_cell.length_b   1.000
_cell.length_c   1.000
_cell.angle_alpha   90.00
_cell.angle_beta   90.00
_cell.angle_gamma   90.00
#
_symmetry.space_group_name_H-M   'P 1'
#
loop_
_entity.id
_entity.type
_entity.pdbx_description
1 polymer ?
#
loop_
_entity_poly.entity_id
_entity_poly.type
_entity_poly.pdbx_seq_one_letter_code
_entity_poly.pdbx_strand_id
1 'polypeptide(L)'
;MQPKSLTHTEVLIIGGGVTGTALARDLALRGVDCIVVEKDDLNAGASGRNHGLLHSGARYVAGDREAATECRAEGEILKRIAAQAIQDTGGYF
;
A
#
# COMPACT_ATOMS: atom_id res chain seq x y z
N MET A 1 -3.35 11.12 -38.79
CA MET A 1 -2.63 10.98 -37.54
C MET A 1 -2.14 9.56 -37.35
N GLN A 2 -0.90 9.44 -37.03
CA GLN A 2 -0.35 8.16 -36.70
C GLN A 2 -0.99 7.64 -35.40
N PRO A 3 -1.62 6.49 -35.40
CA PRO A 3 -2.09 5.94 -34.13
C PRO A 3 -0.89 5.78 -33.20
N LYS A 4 -1.08 6.13 -31.95
CA LYS A 4 -0.04 5.91 -30.97
C LYS A 4 0.27 4.43 -30.95
N SER A 5 1.53 4.12 -30.81
CA SER A 5 1.92 2.74 -30.64
C SER A 5 1.14 2.15 -29.49
N LEU A 6 0.67 0.93 -29.67
CA LEU A 6 0.05 0.21 -28.57
C LEU A 6 1.10 0.03 -27.48
N THR A 7 0.73 0.39 -26.27
CA THR A 7 1.58 0.14 -25.12
C THR A 7 1.29 -1.26 -24.61
N HIS A 8 2.32 -2.06 -24.49
CA HIS A 8 2.21 -3.41 -23.98
C HIS A 8 2.74 -3.49 -22.56
N THR A 9 2.08 -4.26 -21.74
CA THR A 9 2.51 -4.55 -20.40
C THR A 9 2.04 -5.94 -20.00
N GLU A 10 2.76 -6.56 -19.08
CA GLU A 10 2.35 -7.87 -18.55
C GLU A 10 1.16 -7.72 -17.59
N VAL A 11 1.12 -6.64 -16.82
CA VAL A 11 0.08 -6.38 -15.84
C VAL A 11 -0.42 -4.94 -15.96
N LEU A 12 -1.73 -4.78 -16.02
CA LEU A 12 -2.38 -3.48 -15.95
C LEU A 12 -3.04 -3.33 -14.59
N ILE A 13 -2.67 -2.31 -13.85
CA ILE A 13 -3.21 -2.03 -12.52
C ILE A 13 -4.17 -0.85 -12.64
N ILE A 14 -5.41 -1.07 -12.28
CA ILE A 14 -6.43 -0.02 -12.31
C ILE A 14 -6.61 0.51 -10.89
N GLY A 15 -6.17 1.73 -10.67
CA GLY A 15 -6.22 2.39 -9.39
C GLY A 15 -4.84 2.66 -8.80
N GLY A 16 -4.57 3.93 -8.48
CA GLY A 16 -3.30 4.42 -7.94
C GLY A 16 -3.33 4.72 -6.44
N GLY A 17 -4.11 3.97 -5.68
CA GLY A 17 -4.08 4.03 -4.22
C GLY A 17 -2.96 3.18 -3.64
N VAL A 18 -3.00 2.93 -2.34
CA VAL A 18 -1.95 2.17 -1.67
C VAL A 18 -1.83 0.75 -2.22
N THR A 19 -2.94 0.11 -2.52
CA THR A 19 -2.92 -1.26 -3.04
C THR A 19 -2.27 -1.30 -4.43
N GLY A 20 -2.72 -0.43 -5.33
CA GLY A 20 -2.19 -0.41 -6.70
C GLY A 20 -0.72 0.00 -6.76
N THR A 21 -0.32 1.00 -6.00
CA THR A 21 1.07 1.46 -6.00
C THR A 21 1.99 0.45 -5.32
N ALA A 22 1.56 -0.18 -4.24
CA ALA A 22 2.33 -1.24 -3.58
C ALA A 22 2.48 -2.47 -4.49
N LEU A 23 1.42 -2.85 -5.19
CA LEU A 23 1.48 -3.94 -6.16
C LEU A 23 2.45 -3.61 -7.30
N ALA A 24 2.41 -2.39 -7.82
CA ALA A 24 3.33 -1.95 -8.87
C ALA A 24 4.79 -2.06 -8.41
N ARG A 25 5.07 -1.64 -7.19
CA ARG A 25 6.40 -1.75 -6.60
C ARG A 25 6.86 -3.20 -6.51
N ASP A 26 5.99 -4.07 -5.99
CA ASP A 26 6.32 -5.49 -5.82
C ASP A 26 6.58 -6.16 -7.18
N LEU A 27 5.74 -5.89 -8.16
CA LEU A 27 5.91 -6.42 -9.51
C LEU A 27 7.20 -5.91 -10.14
N ALA A 28 7.51 -4.63 -9.99
CA ALA A 28 8.74 -4.05 -10.52
C ALA A 28 9.98 -4.70 -9.89
N LEU A 29 9.96 -4.95 -8.59
CA LEU A 29 11.04 -5.63 -7.90
C LEU A 29 11.23 -7.06 -8.38
N ARG A 30 10.19 -7.67 -8.91
CA ARG A 30 10.24 -9.02 -9.49
C ARG A 30 10.53 -9.03 -10.98
N GLY A 31 10.76 -7.86 -11.57
CA GLY A 31 11.04 -7.73 -12.99
C GLY A 31 9.84 -7.90 -13.90
N VAL A 32 8.63 -7.72 -13.36
CA VAL A 32 7.40 -7.81 -14.13
C VAL A 32 6.99 -6.41 -14.59
N ASP A 33 6.79 -6.24 -15.88
CA ASP A 33 6.34 -4.95 -16.42
C ASP A 33 4.89 -4.69 -16.01
N CYS A 34 4.63 -3.49 -15.49
CA CYS A 34 3.29 -3.09 -15.14
C CYS A 34 3.03 -1.62 -15.46
N ILE A 35 1.76 -1.30 -15.66
CA ILE A 35 1.29 0.07 -15.86
C ILE A 35 0.17 0.31 -14.87
N VAL A 36 0.24 1.44 -14.16
CA VAL A 36 -0.83 1.88 -13.27
C VAL A 36 -1.63 2.95 -13.98
N VAL A 37 -2.94 2.77 -14.02
CA VAL A 37 -3.86 3.79 -14.53
C VAL A 37 -4.71 4.31 -13.39
N GLU A 38 -4.81 5.62 -13.28
CA GLU A 38 -5.52 6.30 -12.21
C GLU A 38 -6.36 7.44 -12.83
N LYS A 39 -7.63 7.54 -12.43
CA LYS A 39 -8.53 8.55 -12.99
C LYS A 39 -8.23 9.98 -12.50
N ASP A 40 -7.59 10.10 -11.35
CA ASP A 40 -7.22 11.37 -10.74
C ASP A 40 -5.72 11.40 -10.51
N ASP A 41 -5.29 11.82 -9.33
CA ASP A 41 -3.91 11.76 -8.92
C ASP A 41 -3.67 10.52 -8.04
N LEU A 42 -2.41 10.15 -7.86
CA LEU A 42 -2.06 9.05 -6.97
C LEU A 42 -2.55 9.37 -5.56
N ASN A 43 -3.14 8.36 -4.91
CA ASN A 43 -3.68 8.47 -3.55
C ASN A 43 -4.76 9.55 -3.39
N ALA A 44 -5.47 9.91 -4.46
CA ALA A 44 -6.55 10.88 -4.39
C ALA A 44 -7.78 10.37 -3.63
N GLY A 45 -7.94 9.05 -3.54
CA GLY A 45 -9.04 8.43 -2.82
C GLY A 45 -8.74 8.16 -1.35
N ALA A 46 -9.25 7.04 -0.85
CA ALA A 46 -9.16 6.66 0.56
C ALA A 46 -7.72 6.57 1.08
N SER A 47 -6.77 6.15 0.25
CA SER A 47 -5.38 6.01 0.67
C SER A 47 -4.73 7.32 1.07
N GLY A 48 -5.19 8.45 0.52
CA GLY A 48 -4.68 9.77 0.89
C GLY A 48 -5.58 10.52 1.88
N ARG A 49 -6.68 9.90 2.30
CA ARG A 49 -7.70 10.56 3.14
C ARG A 49 -8.03 9.75 4.39
N ASN A 50 -7.15 8.91 4.83
CA ASN A 50 -7.32 8.12 6.05
C ASN A 50 -6.65 8.83 7.24
N HIS A 51 -6.81 8.26 8.43
CA HIS A 51 -6.22 8.83 9.65
C HIS A 51 -4.69 8.67 9.74
N GLY A 52 -4.09 7.89 8.84
CA GLY A 52 -2.65 7.70 8.80
C GLY A 52 -2.04 6.91 9.95
N LEU A 53 -2.87 6.19 10.70
CA LEU A 53 -2.39 5.41 11.83
C LEU A 53 -1.92 4.03 11.38
N LEU A 54 -0.67 3.70 11.67
CA LEU A 54 -0.17 2.35 11.46
C LEU A 54 -0.77 1.44 12.52
N HIS A 55 -1.59 0.48 12.08
CA HIS A 55 -2.31 -0.39 12.99
C HIS A 55 -1.38 -1.42 13.61
N SER A 56 -1.30 -1.42 14.95
CA SER A 56 -0.43 -2.34 15.69
C SER A 56 -1.10 -3.65 16.08
N GLY A 57 -2.41 -3.75 15.91
CA GLY A 57 -3.20 -4.88 16.36
C GLY A 57 -3.76 -4.74 17.76
N ALA A 58 -3.47 -3.66 18.46
CA ALA A 58 -3.93 -3.46 19.84
C ALA A 58 -5.45 -3.57 19.98
N ARG A 59 -6.18 -3.14 18.98
CA ARG A 59 -7.65 -3.23 18.93
C ARG A 59 -8.16 -4.67 19.06
N TYR A 60 -7.39 -5.64 18.61
CA TYR A 60 -7.80 -7.05 18.54
C TYR A 60 -7.27 -7.91 19.65
N VAL A 61 -6.45 -7.37 20.54
CA VAL A 61 -5.75 -8.15 21.57
C VAL A 61 -6.70 -8.99 22.45
N ALA A 62 -7.83 -8.41 22.83
CA ALA A 62 -8.79 -9.07 23.71
C ALA A 62 -9.78 -9.97 22.98
N GLY A 63 -10.08 -9.70 21.71
CA GLY A 63 -11.16 -10.36 20.99
C GLY A 63 -10.71 -11.23 19.81
N ASP A 64 -9.55 -10.96 19.24
CA ASP A 64 -9.07 -11.67 18.05
C ASP A 64 -7.54 -11.72 18.06
N ARG A 65 -7.00 -12.76 18.69
CA ARG A 65 -5.55 -12.93 18.84
C ARG A 65 -4.85 -13.11 17.50
N GLU A 66 -5.50 -13.78 16.56
CA GLU A 66 -4.92 -14.02 15.25
C GLU A 66 -4.76 -12.71 14.50
N ALA A 67 -5.81 -11.89 14.45
CA ALA A 67 -5.72 -10.57 13.82
C ALA A 67 -4.71 -9.67 14.51
N ALA A 68 -4.62 -9.70 15.85
CA ALA A 68 -3.63 -8.93 16.58
C ALA A 68 -2.21 -9.34 16.22
N THR A 69 -1.95 -10.64 16.13
CA THR A 69 -0.64 -11.19 15.76
C THR A 69 -0.27 -10.80 14.33
N GLU A 70 -1.20 -10.93 13.40
CA GLU A 70 -0.98 -10.55 12.00
C GLU A 70 -0.69 -9.06 11.87
N CYS A 71 -1.49 -8.21 12.51
CA CYS A 71 -1.27 -6.76 12.46
C CYS A 71 0.09 -6.36 13.00
N ARG A 72 0.53 -7.00 14.09
CA ARG A 72 1.84 -6.73 14.67
C ARG A 72 2.96 -7.15 13.72
N ALA A 73 2.85 -8.33 13.14
CA ALA A 73 3.86 -8.84 12.20
C ALA A 73 3.97 -7.96 10.96
N GLU A 74 2.85 -7.56 10.39
CA GLU A 74 2.80 -6.66 9.25
C GLU A 74 3.37 -5.28 9.61
N GLY A 75 3.03 -4.75 10.78
CA GLY A 75 3.54 -3.47 11.25
C GLY A 75 5.06 -3.48 11.40
N GLU A 76 5.64 -4.56 11.91
CA GLU A 76 7.08 -4.69 12.03
C GLU A 76 7.77 -4.74 10.66
N ILE A 77 7.17 -5.40 9.69
CA ILE A 77 7.68 -5.42 8.33
C ILE A 77 7.66 -4.01 7.73
N LEU A 78 6.55 -3.28 7.89
CA LEU A 78 6.41 -1.91 7.38
C LEU A 78 7.43 -0.96 8.02
N LYS A 79 7.67 -1.08 9.31
CA LYS A 79 8.71 -0.28 9.99
C LYS A 79 10.08 -0.52 9.41
N ARG A 80 10.35 -1.71 8.91
CA ARG A 80 11.64 -2.07 8.34
C ARG A 80 11.78 -1.57 6.90
N ILE A 81 10.74 -1.75 6.06
CA ILE A 81 10.82 -1.43 4.64
C ILE A 81 10.42 0.01 4.30
N ALA A 82 9.68 0.67 5.18
CA ALA A 82 9.17 2.03 4.96
C ALA A 82 9.38 2.92 6.18
N ALA A 83 10.51 2.77 6.86
CA ALA A 83 10.81 3.49 8.11
C ALA A 83 10.71 5.00 7.93
N GLN A 84 11.13 5.53 6.78
CA GLN A 84 11.10 6.97 6.51
C GLN A 84 9.68 7.54 6.39
N ALA A 85 8.67 6.68 6.20
CA ALA A 85 7.28 7.10 6.09
C ALA A 85 6.52 6.97 7.40
N ILE A 86 7.16 6.45 8.45
CA ILE A 86 6.53 6.19 9.74
C ILE A 86 7.08 7.16 10.77
N GLN A 87 6.17 7.89 11.42
CA GLN A 87 6.52 8.80 12.51
C GLN A 87 6.07 8.18 13.82
N ASP A 88 7.00 8.09 14.78
CA ASP A 88 6.66 7.57 16.11
C ASP A 88 6.04 8.69 16.94
N THR A 89 4.75 8.56 17.18
CA THR A 89 3.98 9.54 17.94
C THR A 89 3.48 9.01 19.27
N GLY A 90 3.84 7.76 19.62
CA GLY A 90 3.28 7.07 20.77
C GLY A 90 1.84 6.66 20.56
N GLY A 91 1.18 6.19 21.60
CA GLY A 91 -0.21 5.76 21.53
C GLY A 91 -0.95 6.04 22.83
N TYR A 92 -2.25 6.28 22.70
CA TYR A 92 -3.17 6.46 23.84
C TYR A 92 -4.30 5.46 23.75
N PHE A 93 -4.68 4.95 24.88
CA PHE A 93 -5.80 4.02 24.99
C PHE A 93 -6.81 4.55 26.00
#